data_a9c1f23a281917e8376d281c27549b70
#
_entry.id   a9c1f23a281917e8376d281c27549b70
#
_cell.length_a   1.000
_cell.length_b   1.000
_cell.length_c   1.000
_cell.angle_alpha   90.00
_cell.angle_beta   90.00
_cell.angle_gamma   90.00
#
_symmetry.space_group_name_H-M   'P 1'
#
loop_
_entity.id
_entity.type
_entity.pdbx_description
1 polymer ?
#
loop_
_entity_poly.entity_id
_entity_poly.type
_entity_poly.pdbx_seq_one_letter_code
_entity_poly.pdbx_strand_id
1 'polypeptide(L)'
;APRNARGNVEYQTRFVLIAPTQPKQSQGCLLVDVPNRGLPVSHAFYNSPRQRPLPIGSLDAGVGFLQELGFMMVSTQWELGQGFEPPQFVDTNGETRYVEAAGFAAVRDVARFLRDSLQPDNPLAGAVKRIYASGYSQTSRFLKSFLLNGFNLIDGRQVIEGFHLVGGAAGQLPLMASGTGPTTVAGSTPAPPNLEHRNVHEEPFTYAAVMATLQARKEPLPKIFVTHFNIDYMGGRASLTRTGAHGVVDLALPDTVRMYDIAGSAHLNMREQYKLCESMHGQLDWSPPLRAQLVALDQWVADQLEPPPSCLMPLRPARADEMVYGAPRYLPEATVLVPQTDA
;
A
#
# COMPACT_ATOMS: atom_id res chain seq x y z
N ALA A 1 -0.42 -26.56 -7.83
CA ALA A 1 -0.76 -26.62 -6.41
C ALA A 1 -1.93 -27.56 -6.18
N PRO A 2 -1.96 -28.29 -5.06
CA PRO A 2 -3.10 -29.14 -4.71
C PRO A 2 -4.36 -28.29 -4.59
N ARG A 3 -5.45 -28.79 -5.14
CA ARG A 3 -6.77 -28.16 -5.05
C ARG A 3 -7.64 -28.99 -4.12
N ASN A 4 -8.45 -28.33 -3.32
CA ASN A 4 -9.47 -29.02 -2.52
C ASN A 4 -10.61 -29.54 -3.40
N ALA A 5 -11.58 -30.25 -2.81
CA ALA A 5 -12.73 -30.81 -3.54
C ALA A 5 -13.57 -29.78 -4.32
N ARG A 6 -13.43 -28.49 -4.00
CA ARG A 6 -14.09 -27.36 -4.71
C ARG A 6 -13.20 -26.73 -5.79
N GLY A 7 -12.02 -27.30 -6.06
CA GLY A 7 -11.07 -26.75 -7.03
C GLY A 7 -10.27 -25.54 -6.56
N ASN A 8 -10.41 -25.14 -5.30
CA ASN A 8 -9.69 -24.00 -4.72
C ASN A 8 -8.31 -24.41 -4.22
N VAL A 9 -7.39 -23.47 -4.23
CA VAL A 9 -6.07 -23.60 -3.61
C VAL A 9 -6.15 -23.07 -2.17
N GLU A 10 -5.72 -23.88 -1.22
CA GLU A 10 -5.74 -23.52 0.20
C GLU A 10 -4.44 -22.82 0.60
N TYR A 11 -4.56 -21.85 1.48
CA TYR A 11 -3.45 -21.17 2.13
C TYR A 11 -3.79 -20.90 3.59
N GLN A 12 -2.77 -20.56 4.38
CA GLN A 12 -2.92 -20.16 5.75
C GLN A 12 -2.34 -18.77 5.96
N THR A 13 -3.09 -17.91 6.67
CA THR A 13 -2.61 -16.60 7.07
C THR A 13 -3.05 -16.24 8.48
N ARG A 14 -2.29 -15.34 9.10
CA ARG A 14 -2.65 -14.68 10.35
C ARG A 14 -3.14 -13.29 10.07
N PHE A 15 -4.12 -12.87 10.83
CA PHE A 15 -4.52 -11.46 10.86
C PHE A 15 -4.78 -11.01 12.30
N VAL A 16 -4.65 -9.72 12.53
CA VAL A 16 -5.01 -9.05 13.77
C VAL A 16 -6.20 -8.16 13.48
N LEU A 17 -7.25 -8.30 14.27
CA LEU A 17 -8.46 -7.50 14.18
C LEU A 17 -8.58 -6.62 15.41
N ILE A 18 -8.78 -5.33 15.20
CA ILE A 18 -9.14 -4.36 16.23
C ILE A 18 -10.53 -3.82 15.91
N ALA A 19 -11.46 -4.05 16.81
CA ALA A 19 -12.85 -3.66 16.64
C ALA A 19 -13.48 -3.27 18.00
N PRO A 20 -14.55 -2.47 18.01
CA PRO A 20 -15.34 -2.26 19.21
C PRO A 20 -15.91 -3.58 19.73
N THR A 21 -16.16 -3.67 21.05
CA THR A 21 -16.81 -4.84 21.66
C THR A 21 -18.20 -5.13 21.10
N GLN A 22 -18.83 -4.10 20.53
CA GLN A 22 -20.11 -4.20 19.83
C GLN A 22 -19.95 -3.66 18.39
N PRO A 23 -19.42 -4.48 17.45
CA PRO A 23 -19.08 -4.00 16.11
C PRO A 23 -20.25 -3.40 15.33
N LYS A 24 -21.47 -3.88 15.55
CA LYS A 24 -22.68 -3.35 14.89
C LYS A 24 -23.03 -1.91 15.28
N GLN A 25 -22.46 -1.40 16.37
CA GLN A 25 -22.61 0.00 16.80
C GLN A 25 -21.55 0.92 16.20
N SER A 26 -20.58 0.37 15.47
CA SER A 26 -19.58 1.13 14.73
C SER A 26 -20.19 1.83 13.52
N GLN A 27 -19.44 2.74 12.91
CA GLN A 27 -19.84 3.38 11.66
C GLN A 27 -19.89 2.42 10.46
N GLY A 28 -19.41 1.19 10.63
CA GLY A 28 -19.37 0.17 9.60
C GLY A 28 -18.18 0.28 8.64
N CYS A 29 -17.15 1.04 9.01
CA CYS A 29 -15.94 1.17 8.23
C CYS A 29 -14.86 0.18 8.72
N LEU A 30 -14.32 -0.63 7.81
CA LEU A 30 -13.18 -1.50 8.04
C LEU A 30 -11.96 -0.97 7.29
N LEU A 31 -10.90 -0.65 8.00
CA LEU A 31 -9.60 -0.32 7.41
C LEU A 31 -8.73 -1.57 7.34
N VAL A 32 -8.35 -1.97 6.14
CA VAL A 32 -7.34 -2.99 5.87
C VAL A 32 -5.97 -2.33 5.89
N ASP A 33 -5.20 -2.56 6.94
CA ASP A 33 -3.80 -2.17 7.02
C ASP A 33 -2.94 -3.32 6.46
N VAL A 34 -2.26 -3.07 5.35
CA VAL A 34 -1.36 -4.07 4.77
C VAL A 34 -0.01 -3.98 5.46
N PRO A 35 0.39 -4.98 6.27
CA PRO A 35 1.62 -4.93 7.04
C PRO A 35 2.86 -4.81 6.16
N ASN A 36 3.74 -3.87 6.49
CA ASN A 36 5.02 -3.70 5.83
C ASN A 36 6.07 -4.54 6.56
N ARG A 37 6.58 -5.59 5.91
CA ARG A 37 7.51 -6.56 6.53
C ARG A 37 7.00 -7.10 7.87
N GLY A 38 5.73 -7.48 7.90
CA GLY A 38 5.06 -7.99 9.08
C GLY A 38 4.62 -6.94 10.12
N LEU A 39 4.90 -5.66 9.91
CA LEU A 39 4.56 -4.59 10.84
C LEU A 39 3.36 -3.76 10.37
N PRO A 40 2.37 -3.48 11.22
CA PRO A 40 1.20 -2.66 10.89
C PRO A 40 1.57 -1.16 10.91
N VAL A 41 2.32 -0.73 9.91
CA VAL A 41 2.91 0.62 9.86
C VAL A 41 1.85 1.69 9.70
N SER A 42 0.82 1.45 8.90
CA SER A 42 -0.28 2.42 8.73
C SER A 42 -1.03 2.63 10.03
N HIS A 43 -1.26 1.56 10.81
CA HIS A 43 -1.85 1.68 12.14
C HIS A 43 -1.04 2.61 13.05
N ALA A 44 0.30 2.48 13.04
CA ALA A 44 1.16 3.34 13.83
C ALA A 44 1.00 4.82 13.45
N PHE A 45 0.88 5.14 12.16
CA PHE A 45 0.71 6.52 11.71
C PHE A 45 -0.61 7.14 12.12
N TYR A 46 -1.69 6.37 12.09
CA TYR A 46 -2.99 6.89 12.46
C TYR A 46 -3.17 7.00 13.98
N ASN A 47 -2.67 6.04 14.74
CA ASN A 47 -2.99 5.91 16.17
C ASN A 47 -1.87 6.35 17.10
N SER A 48 -0.61 6.23 16.71
CA SER A 48 0.50 6.54 17.60
C SER A 48 0.92 8.00 17.49
N PRO A 49 0.99 8.73 18.63
CA PRO A 49 1.60 10.06 18.64
C PRO A 49 3.12 10.03 18.41
N ARG A 50 3.74 8.84 18.41
CA ARG A 50 5.20 8.66 18.32
C ARG A 50 5.66 7.96 17.04
N GLN A 51 4.75 7.64 16.13
CA GLN A 51 5.07 7.01 14.82
C GLN A 51 5.99 5.78 14.89
N ARG A 52 5.88 4.99 15.95
CA ARG A 52 6.62 3.74 16.04
C ARG A 52 5.82 2.62 15.40
N PRO A 53 6.41 1.86 14.46
CA PRO A 53 5.82 0.59 14.05
C PRO A 53 5.70 -0.31 15.28
N LEU A 54 4.49 -0.71 15.59
CA LEU A 54 4.26 -1.66 16.69
C LEU A 54 4.23 -3.08 16.12
N PRO A 55 4.77 -4.06 16.82
CA PRO A 55 4.61 -5.46 16.43
C PRO A 55 3.11 -5.80 16.32
N ILE A 56 2.76 -6.65 15.35
CA ILE A 56 1.39 -7.16 15.24
C ILE A 56 1.00 -7.80 16.57
N GLY A 57 -0.16 -7.39 17.11
CA GLY A 57 -0.66 -7.86 18.40
C GLY A 57 -0.18 -7.08 19.61
N SER A 58 0.67 -6.04 19.46
CA SER A 58 0.93 -5.15 20.59
C SER A 58 -0.28 -4.22 20.82
N LEU A 59 -0.82 -4.27 22.04
CA LEU A 59 -1.99 -3.48 22.45
C LEU A 59 -1.61 -2.08 23.00
N ASP A 60 -0.35 -1.71 22.94
CA ASP A 60 0.16 -0.46 23.54
C ASP A 60 -0.25 0.82 22.78
N ALA A 61 -1.05 0.69 21.76
CA ALA A 61 -1.45 1.85 20.95
C ALA A 61 -2.51 2.74 21.62
N GLY A 62 -3.04 2.37 22.79
CA GLY A 62 -4.10 3.12 23.44
C GLY A 62 -5.38 3.22 22.61
N VAL A 63 -6.35 3.98 23.07
CA VAL A 63 -7.48 4.42 22.24
C VAL A 63 -6.92 5.45 21.28
N GLY A 64 -6.73 5.05 20.03
CA GLY A 64 -6.14 5.88 19.01
C GLY A 64 -7.18 6.52 18.12
N PHE A 65 -6.70 7.35 17.22
CA PHE A 65 -7.52 8.10 16.26
C PHE A 65 -8.54 7.24 15.49
N LEU A 66 -8.17 6.02 15.09
CA LEU A 66 -9.08 5.13 14.36
C LEU A 66 -10.26 4.69 15.24
N GLN A 67 -9.99 4.37 16.51
CA GLN A 67 -11.01 3.95 17.46
C GLN A 67 -11.94 5.11 17.84
N GLU A 68 -11.40 6.33 18.00
CA GLU A 68 -12.19 7.53 18.23
C GLU A 68 -13.16 7.81 17.08
N LEU A 69 -12.76 7.52 15.85
CA LEU A 69 -13.62 7.62 14.68
C LEU A 69 -14.56 6.41 14.50
N GLY A 70 -14.49 5.40 15.36
CA GLY A 70 -15.31 4.20 15.25
C GLY A 70 -14.92 3.28 14.08
N PHE A 71 -13.70 3.36 13.59
CA PHE A 71 -13.17 2.44 12.58
C PHE A 71 -12.86 1.07 13.19
N MET A 72 -13.19 0.03 12.48
CA MET A 72 -12.61 -1.30 12.67
C MET A 72 -11.34 -1.41 11.83
N MET A 73 -10.36 -2.19 12.26
CA MET A 73 -9.12 -2.36 11.52
C MET A 73 -8.71 -3.83 11.48
N VAL A 74 -8.22 -4.27 10.34
CA VAL A 74 -7.60 -5.59 10.18
C VAL A 74 -6.22 -5.45 9.56
N SER A 75 -5.22 -6.10 10.14
CA SER A 75 -3.88 -6.29 9.56
C SER A 75 -3.71 -7.74 9.17
N THR A 76 -3.61 -8.03 7.87
CA THR A 76 -3.51 -9.39 7.33
C THR A 76 -2.10 -9.66 6.84
N GLN A 77 -1.47 -10.73 7.35
CA GLN A 77 -0.16 -11.16 6.86
C GLN A 77 -0.27 -11.69 5.43
N TRP A 78 0.67 -11.30 4.61
CA TRP A 78 0.70 -11.62 3.18
C TRP A 78 2.09 -12.07 2.69
N GLU A 79 3.13 -11.87 3.51
CA GLU A 79 4.51 -12.25 3.20
C GLU A 79 4.87 -13.58 3.85
N LEU A 80 5.54 -14.44 3.09
CA LEU A 80 6.11 -15.70 3.60
C LEU A 80 7.07 -15.40 4.77
N GLY A 81 6.96 -16.18 5.84
CA GLY A 81 7.78 -16.03 7.04
C GLY A 81 7.29 -14.97 8.03
N GLN A 82 6.22 -14.24 7.70
CA GLN A 82 5.59 -13.27 8.58
C GLN A 82 4.21 -13.75 9.11
N GLY A 83 3.95 -15.05 9.04
CA GLY A 83 2.67 -15.64 9.47
C GLY A 83 1.69 -15.84 8.33
N PHE A 84 2.17 -15.78 7.09
CA PHE A 84 1.48 -16.22 5.88
C PHE A 84 2.20 -17.45 5.32
N GLU A 85 1.43 -18.49 5.02
CA GLU A 85 1.89 -19.73 4.42
C GLU A 85 1.25 -19.88 3.04
N PRO A 86 1.98 -19.47 1.96
CA PRO A 86 1.46 -19.60 0.61
C PRO A 86 1.37 -21.06 0.19
N PRO A 87 0.41 -21.39 -0.67
CA PRO A 87 0.33 -22.73 -1.24
C PRO A 87 1.59 -23.10 -2.00
N GLN A 88 2.00 -24.34 -1.92
CA GLN A 88 3.16 -24.88 -2.62
C GLN A 88 2.74 -25.93 -3.65
N PHE A 89 3.56 -26.10 -4.66
CA PHE A 89 3.44 -27.18 -5.64
C PHE A 89 4.84 -27.63 -6.10
N VAL A 90 4.94 -28.83 -6.60
CA VAL A 90 6.17 -29.31 -7.22
C VAL A 90 6.05 -29.04 -8.72
N ASP A 91 7.05 -28.36 -9.29
CA ASP A 91 7.09 -28.08 -10.73
C ASP A 91 7.55 -29.30 -11.55
N THR A 92 7.61 -29.14 -12.86
CA THR A 92 8.02 -30.22 -13.78
C THR A 92 9.47 -30.67 -13.62
N ASN A 93 10.29 -29.87 -12.94
CA ASN A 93 11.70 -30.19 -12.64
C ASN A 93 11.86 -30.85 -11.27
N GLY A 94 10.76 -31.08 -10.52
CA GLY A 94 10.77 -31.63 -9.16
C GLY A 94 11.09 -30.60 -8.09
N GLU A 95 11.12 -29.29 -8.40
CA GLU A 95 11.40 -28.23 -7.44
C GLU A 95 10.11 -27.73 -6.76
N THR A 96 10.17 -27.48 -5.46
CA THR A 96 9.06 -26.86 -4.73
C THR A 96 8.97 -25.38 -5.07
N ARG A 97 7.78 -24.98 -5.51
CA ARG A 97 7.43 -23.61 -5.88
C ARG A 97 6.25 -23.12 -5.06
N TYR A 98 6.16 -21.82 -4.91
CA TYR A 98 5.00 -21.17 -4.29
C TYR A 98 4.02 -20.67 -5.34
N VAL A 99 2.72 -20.67 -4.98
CA VAL A 99 1.70 -20.06 -5.84
C VAL A 99 1.90 -18.54 -5.84
N GLU A 100 2.11 -18.00 -7.04
CA GLU A 100 2.26 -16.57 -7.24
C GLU A 100 0.99 -15.81 -6.78
N ALA A 101 1.18 -14.60 -6.32
CA ALA A 101 0.11 -13.69 -5.91
C ALA A 101 -0.82 -14.18 -4.79
N ALA A 102 -0.52 -15.31 -4.14
CA ALA A 102 -1.35 -15.82 -3.05
C ALA A 102 -1.49 -14.84 -1.87
N GLY A 103 -0.46 -14.03 -1.60
CA GLY A 103 -0.51 -12.98 -0.59
C GLY A 103 -1.52 -11.87 -0.92
N PHE A 104 -1.66 -11.51 -2.19
CA PHE A 104 -2.67 -10.55 -2.65
C PHE A 104 -4.08 -11.12 -2.46
N ALA A 105 -4.27 -12.40 -2.80
CA ALA A 105 -5.53 -13.08 -2.56
C ALA A 105 -5.86 -13.17 -1.06
N ALA A 106 -4.88 -13.41 -0.20
CA ALA A 106 -5.09 -13.49 1.24
C ALA A 106 -5.64 -12.19 1.82
N VAL A 107 -5.07 -11.04 1.46
CA VAL A 107 -5.56 -9.72 1.90
C VAL A 107 -7.00 -9.48 1.41
N ARG A 108 -7.29 -9.79 0.15
CA ARG A 108 -8.63 -9.68 -0.43
C ARG A 108 -9.64 -10.57 0.31
N ASP A 109 -9.29 -11.82 0.50
CA ASP A 109 -10.21 -12.83 1.00
C ASP A 109 -10.54 -12.62 2.48
N VAL A 110 -9.56 -12.17 3.30
CA VAL A 110 -9.83 -11.76 4.69
C VAL A 110 -10.75 -10.54 4.73
N ALA A 111 -10.49 -9.53 3.92
CA ALA A 111 -11.34 -8.33 3.84
C ALA A 111 -12.79 -8.70 3.44
N ARG A 112 -12.94 -9.54 2.41
CA ARG A 112 -14.23 -10.06 1.96
C ARG A 112 -14.92 -10.89 3.04
N PHE A 113 -14.20 -11.81 3.69
CA PHE A 113 -14.75 -12.63 4.76
C PHE A 113 -15.34 -11.78 5.88
N LEU A 114 -14.60 -10.79 6.34
CA LEU A 114 -15.04 -9.92 7.44
C LEU A 114 -16.27 -9.08 7.08
N ARG A 115 -16.47 -8.73 5.80
CA ARG A 115 -17.66 -7.99 5.35
C ARG A 115 -18.84 -8.90 5.04
N ASP A 116 -18.61 -9.95 4.26
CA ASP A 116 -19.70 -10.67 3.57
C ASP A 116 -20.13 -11.94 4.29
N SER A 117 -19.28 -12.53 5.15
CA SER A 117 -19.64 -13.76 5.87
C SER A 117 -20.56 -13.47 7.05
N LEU A 118 -21.67 -14.17 7.08
CA LEU A 118 -22.60 -14.19 8.24
C LEU A 118 -22.38 -15.39 9.15
N GLN A 119 -21.33 -16.19 8.91
CA GLN A 119 -21.00 -17.35 9.72
C GLN A 119 -20.58 -16.94 11.14
N PRO A 120 -20.81 -17.81 12.13
CA PRO A 120 -20.50 -17.50 13.54
C PRO A 120 -19.01 -17.25 13.83
N ASP A 121 -18.11 -17.71 12.97
CA ASP A 121 -16.67 -17.49 13.05
C ASP A 121 -16.22 -16.10 12.54
N ASN A 122 -17.12 -15.34 11.91
CA ASN A 122 -16.86 -13.96 11.56
C ASN A 122 -17.22 -13.00 12.72
N PRO A 123 -16.22 -12.44 13.43
CA PRO A 123 -16.48 -11.53 14.54
C PRO A 123 -17.15 -10.22 14.14
N LEU A 124 -17.15 -9.87 12.83
CA LEU A 124 -17.74 -8.66 12.29
C LEU A 124 -19.03 -8.90 11.49
N ALA A 125 -19.64 -10.09 11.62
CA ALA A 125 -20.82 -10.47 10.82
C ALA A 125 -21.91 -9.40 10.83
N GLY A 126 -22.20 -8.82 9.66
CA GLY A 126 -23.21 -7.77 9.46
C GLY A 126 -22.84 -6.38 10.00
N ALA A 127 -21.59 -6.17 10.41
CA ALA A 127 -21.11 -4.87 10.92
C ALA A 127 -20.41 -4.03 9.85
N VAL A 128 -19.74 -4.64 8.88
CA VAL A 128 -18.95 -3.94 7.86
C VAL A 128 -19.83 -3.51 6.70
N LYS A 129 -19.83 -2.22 6.41
CA LYS A 129 -20.58 -1.60 5.29
C LYS A 129 -19.66 -1.21 4.14
N ARG A 130 -18.44 -0.78 4.44
CA ARG A 130 -17.43 -0.34 3.48
C ARG A 130 -16.02 -0.66 3.96
N ILE A 131 -15.12 -0.85 3.02
CA ILE A 131 -13.74 -1.25 3.28
C ILE A 131 -12.79 -0.26 2.63
N TYR A 132 -11.80 0.20 3.39
CA TYR A 132 -10.67 0.96 2.89
C TYR A 132 -9.39 0.16 3.08
N ALA A 133 -8.40 0.39 2.23
CA ALA A 133 -7.06 -0.17 2.42
C ALA A 133 -6.02 0.93 2.54
N SER A 134 -5.10 0.75 3.48
CA SER A 134 -3.95 1.61 3.64
C SER A 134 -2.66 0.82 3.52
N GLY A 135 -1.70 1.40 2.81
CA GLY A 135 -0.37 0.83 2.66
C GLY A 135 0.70 1.91 2.64
N TYR A 136 1.82 1.59 3.26
CA TYR A 136 2.97 2.49 3.36
C TYR A 136 4.19 1.90 2.69
N SER A 137 4.88 2.69 1.85
CA SER A 137 6.13 2.27 1.21
C SER A 137 5.94 0.98 0.39
N GLN A 138 6.53 -0.13 0.81
CA GLN A 138 6.38 -1.44 0.19
C GLN A 138 4.91 -1.83 0.01
N THR A 139 4.08 -1.59 1.01
CA THR A 139 2.68 -2.01 0.94
C THR A 139 1.77 -1.04 0.21
N SER A 140 2.18 0.21 0.04
CA SER A 140 1.60 1.07 -0.99
C SER A 140 1.85 0.51 -2.39
N ARG A 141 3.05 0.00 -2.67
CA ARG A 141 3.37 -0.70 -3.92
C ARG A 141 2.58 -2.01 -4.07
N PHE A 142 2.38 -2.74 -2.96
CA PHE A 142 1.49 -3.90 -2.93
C PHE A 142 0.08 -3.52 -3.40
N LEU A 143 -0.52 -2.49 -2.82
CA LEU A 143 -1.89 -2.07 -3.15
C LEU A 143 -2.02 -1.57 -4.61
N LYS A 144 -0.97 -0.95 -5.17
CA LYS A 144 -0.94 -0.62 -6.60
C LYS A 144 -0.96 -1.88 -7.47
N SER A 145 -0.11 -2.85 -7.16
CA SER A 145 -0.10 -4.15 -7.86
C SER A 145 -1.42 -4.91 -7.67
N PHE A 146 -2.01 -4.84 -6.49
CA PHE A 146 -3.33 -5.41 -6.18
C PHE A 146 -4.42 -4.87 -7.11
N LEU A 147 -4.48 -3.55 -7.28
CA LEU A 147 -5.41 -2.90 -8.20
C LEU A 147 -5.13 -3.28 -9.67
N LEU A 148 -3.88 -3.12 -10.10
CA LEU A 148 -3.49 -3.34 -11.49
C LEU A 148 -3.75 -4.77 -11.96
N ASN A 149 -3.58 -5.75 -11.07
CA ASN A 149 -3.78 -7.17 -11.36
C ASN A 149 -5.21 -7.69 -11.07
N GLY A 150 -6.15 -6.80 -10.76
CA GLY A 150 -7.58 -7.16 -10.64
C GLY A 150 -7.95 -7.86 -9.33
N PHE A 151 -7.11 -7.81 -8.30
CA PHE A 151 -7.42 -8.43 -7.01
C PHE A 151 -8.57 -7.74 -6.26
N ASN A 152 -8.90 -6.50 -6.64
CA ASN A 152 -9.99 -5.77 -6.01
C ASN A 152 -11.40 -6.22 -6.45
N LEU A 153 -11.48 -7.14 -7.40
CA LEU A 153 -12.75 -7.64 -7.92
C LEU A 153 -12.89 -9.14 -7.66
N ILE A 154 -14.02 -9.56 -7.13
CA ILE A 154 -14.39 -10.97 -7.01
C ILE A 154 -15.90 -11.14 -7.23
N ASP A 155 -16.29 -12.12 -8.02
CA ASP A 155 -17.67 -12.38 -8.37
C ASP A 155 -18.41 -11.13 -8.92
N GLY A 156 -17.69 -10.26 -9.66
CA GLY A 156 -18.22 -9.03 -10.21
C GLY A 156 -18.40 -7.87 -9.22
N ARG A 157 -17.96 -8.05 -7.96
CA ARG A 157 -18.10 -7.05 -6.89
C ARG A 157 -16.76 -6.54 -6.43
N GLN A 158 -16.66 -5.25 -6.22
CA GLN A 158 -15.52 -4.59 -5.61
C GLN A 158 -15.40 -4.97 -4.12
N VAL A 159 -14.18 -5.28 -3.68
CA VAL A 159 -13.91 -5.62 -2.27
C VAL A 159 -13.56 -4.38 -1.46
N ILE A 160 -12.74 -3.49 -2.00
CA ILE A 160 -12.23 -2.30 -1.31
C ILE A 160 -12.66 -1.07 -2.11
N GLU A 161 -13.38 -0.17 -1.47
CA GLU A 161 -13.95 1.03 -2.09
C GLU A 161 -12.98 2.21 -2.12
N GLY A 162 -12.06 2.28 -1.15
CA GLY A 162 -11.10 3.38 -1.03
C GLY A 162 -9.70 2.94 -0.68
N PHE A 163 -8.70 3.65 -1.22
CA PHE A 163 -7.29 3.35 -0.99
C PHE A 163 -6.53 4.59 -0.50
N HIS A 164 -5.71 4.41 0.53
CA HIS A 164 -4.76 5.42 0.98
C HIS A 164 -3.34 4.90 0.79
N LEU A 165 -2.68 5.38 -0.25
CA LEU A 165 -1.38 4.92 -0.74
C LEU A 165 -0.29 5.91 -0.33
N VAL A 166 0.53 5.54 0.65
CA VAL A 166 1.50 6.45 1.26
C VAL A 166 2.93 6.02 0.93
N GLY A 167 3.74 6.92 0.39
CA GLY A 167 5.17 6.73 0.18
C GLY A 167 5.56 5.61 -0.79
N GLY A 168 4.65 5.19 -1.66
CA GLY A 168 4.90 4.08 -2.59
C GLY A 168 5.67 4.48 -3.85
N ALA A 169 5.80 5.76 -4.10
CA ALA A 169 6.46 6.31 -5.29
C ALA A 169 5.99 5.64 -6.60
N ALA A 170 6.86 5.50 -7.60
CA ALA A 170 6.51 4.89 -8.89
C ALA A 170 6.53 3.35 -8.87
N GLY A 171 7.17 2.74 -7.88
CA GLY A 171 7.34 1.30 -7.85
C GLY A 171 6.04 0.52 -7.73
N GLN A 172 6.04 -0.68 -8.27
CA GLN A 172 5.05 -1.72 -8.06
C GLN A 172 5.69 -2.86 -7.27
N LEU A 173 4.89 -3.68 -6.62
CA LEU A 173 5.38 -4.91 -6.05
C LEU A 173 5.15 -6.03 -7.07
N PRO A 174 6.19 -6.77 -7.50
CA PRO A 174 5.99 -7.88 -8.41
C PRO A 174 5.13 -8.95 -7.75
N LEU A 175 4.30 -9.60 -8.53
CA LEU A 175 3.73 -10.88 -8.13
C LEU A 175 4.94 -11.80 -7.89
N MET A 176 4.95 -12.55 -6.78
CA MET A 176 6.08 -13.44 -6.47
C MET A 176 6.31 -14.38 -7.64
N ALA A 177 7.48 -14.33 -8.24
CA ALA A 177 7.85 -15.31 -9.25
C ALA A 177 8.02 -16.67 -8.56
N SER A 178 7.53 -17.73 -9.20
CA SER A 178 7.68 -19.09 -8.69
C SER A 178 9.15 -19.37 -8.35
N GLY A 179 9.42 -19.86 -7.15
CA GLY A 179 10.75 -20.21 -6.67
C GLY A 179 11.58 -19.07 -6.08
N THR A 180 11.08 -17.84 -6.09
CA THR A 180 11.65 -16.78 -5.27
C THR A 180 10.88 -16.71 -3.98
N GLY A 181 11.56 -16.87 -2.86
CA GLY A 181 11.00 -16.58 -1.53
C GLY A 181 10.52 -15.13 -1.43
N PRO A 182 10.00 -14.72 -0.27
CA PRO A 182 9.48 -13.39 -0.07
C PRO A 182 10.50 -12.34 -0.46
N THR A 183 10.00 -11.32 -1.08
CA THR A 183 10.80 -10.26 -1.66
C THR A 183 11.62 -9.48 -0.65
N THR A 184 11.32 -9.59 0.64
CA THR A 184 12.16 -9.07 1.70
C THR A 184 11.64 -9.53 3.06
N VAL A 185 12.39 -10.34 3.74
CA VAL A 185 12.24 -10.49 5.19
C VAL A 185 13.33 -9.64 5.84
N ALA A 186 12.94 -8.65 6.61
CA ALA A 186 13.90 -7.92 7.42
C ALA A 186 14.56 -8.90 8.39
N GLY A 187 15.89 -9.13 8.24
CA GLY A 187 16.67 -10.00 9.12
C GLY A 187 16.90 -11.43 8.64
N SER A 188 16.31 -11.88 7.55
CA SER A 188 16.67 -13.13 6.87
C SER A 188 17.48 -12.84 5.62
N THR A 189 18.41 -13.72 5.30
CA THR A 189 19.32 -13.72 4.13
C THR A 189 19.14 -12.54 3.17
N PRO A 190 20.22 -11.88 2.74
CA PRO A 190 20.15 -10.77 1.81
C PRO A 190 19.18 -11.14 0.67
N ALA A 191 18.20 -10.29 0.44
CA ALA A 191 17.37 -10.43 -0.75
C ALA A 191 18.31 -10.67 -1.94
N PRO A 192 18.01 -11.64 -2.83
CA PRO A 192 18.84 -11.81 -4.00
C PRO A 192 19.00 -10.46 -4.68
N PRO A 193 20.19 -10.07 -5.10
CA PRO A 193 20.49 -8.73 -5.62
C PRO A 193 19.60 -8.30 -6.79
N ASN A 194 18.84 -9.23 -7.33
CA ASN A 194 17.90 -9.02 -8.44
C ASN A 194 16.49 -8.51 -7.99
N LEU A 195 16.16 -8.50 -6.71
CA LEU A 195 14.82 -8.12 -6.26
C LEU A 195 14.67 -6.63 -6.03
N GLU A 196 15.69 -5.96 -5.54
CA GLU A 196 15.74 -4.49 -5.56
C GLU A 196 15.67 -3.98 -7.01
N HIS A 197 16.29 -4.70 -7.93
CA HIS A 197 16.32 -4.34 -9.34
C HIS A 197 14.98 -4.55 -10.05
N ARG A 198 14.16 -5.52 -9.67
CA ARG A 198 12.85 -5.73 -10.30
C ARG A 198 11.87 -4.59 -10.06
N ASN A 199 11.94 -3.95 -8.89
CA ASN A 199 11.14 -2.75 -8.61
C ASN A 199 11.57 -1.53 -9.43
N VAL A 200 12.63 -1.63 -10.17
CA VAL A 200 13.30 -0.50 -10.80
C VAL A 200 13.21 -0.57 -12.33
N HIS A 201 12.91 -1.74 -12.88
CA HIS A 201 12.67 -1.94 -14.32
C HIS A 201 11.21 -1.72 -14.73
N GLU A 202 10.37 -1.34 -13.77
CA GLU A 202 8.97 -1.15 -14.04
C GLU A 202 8.75 0.11 -14.87
N GLU A 203 7.82 0.00 -15.79
CA GLU A 203 7.29 1.10 -16.56
C GLU A 203 6.74 2.21 -15.63
N PRO A 204 6.70 3.47 -16.08
CA PRO A 204 6.07 4.52 -15.32
C PRO A 204 4.67 4.13 -14.90
N PHE A 205 4.41 4.16 -13.61
CA PHE A 205 3.12 3.83 -13.05
C PHE A 205 2.32 5.12 -12.87
N THR A 206 1.44 5.43 -13.79
CA THR A 206 0.53 6.57 -13.62
C THR A 206 -0.85 6.10 -13.18
N TYR A 207 -1.49 6.88 -12.31
CA TYR A 207 -2.86 6.55 -11.88
C TYR A 207 -3.87 6.66 -13.01
N ALA A 208 -3.60 7.47 -14.03
CA ALA A 208 -4.39 7.50 -15.25
C ALA A 208 -4.37 6.14 -15.97
N ALA A 209 -3.20 5.49 -16.09
CA ALA A 209 -3.08 4.16 -16.69
C ALA A 209 -3.78 3.08 -15.85
N VAL A 210 -3.70 3.17 -14.52
CA VAL A 210 -4.42 2.25 -13.62
C VAL A 210 -5.92 2.36 -13.83
N MET A 211 -6.46 3.58 -13.79
CA MET A 211 -7.91 3.78 -13.98
C MET A 211 -8.36 3.35 -15.38
N ALA A 212 -7.59 3.62 -16.41
CA ALA A 212 -7.87 3.14 -17.77
C ALA A 212 -7.92 1.60 -17.83
N THR A 213 -7.01 0.93 -17.13
CA THR A 213 -7.00 -0.54 -17.04
C THR A 213 -8.25 -1.08 -16.35
N LEU A 214 -8.64 -0.49 -15.22
CA LEU A 214 -9.87 -0.87 -14.52
C LEU A 214 -11.12 -0.64 -15.38
N GLN A 215 -11.19 0.51 -16.07
CA GLN A 215 -12.28 0.82 -16.99
C GLN A 215 -12.36 -0.18 -18.17
N ALA A 216 -11.24 -0.53 -18.76
CA ALA A 216 -11.19 -1.52 -19.84
C ALA A 216 -11.70 -2.89 -19.38
N ARG A 217 -11.49 -3.26 -18.12
CA ARG A 217 -12.02 -4.47 -17.49
C ARG A 217 -13.45 -4.31 -16.95
N LYS A 218 -14.06 -3.12 -17.10
CA LYS A 218 -15.37 -2.79 -16.56
C LYS A 218 -15.49 -2.96 -15.04
N GLU A 219 -14.40 -2.71 -14.34
CA GLU A 219 -14.35 -2.73 -12.88
C GLU A 219 -14.82 -1.39 -12.29
N PRO A 220 -15.49 -1.38 -11.15
CA PRO A 220 -15.77 -0.15 -10.41
C PRO A 220 -14.48 0.58 -10.07
N LEU A 221 -14.47 1.91 -10.18
CA LEU A 221 -13.31 2.73 -9.88
C LEU A 221 -13.29 3.08 -8.40
N PRO A 222 -12.26 2.66 -7.63
CA PRO A 222 -12.12 3.05 -6.24
C PRO A 222 -11.74 4.52 -6.11
N LYS A 223 -12.00 5.10 -4.94
CA LYS A 223 -11.43 6.38 -4.55
C LYS A 223 -10.00 6.19 -4.03
N ILE A 224 -9.05 6.98 -4.51
CA ILE A 224 -7.64 6.81 -4.16
C ILE A 224 -7.05 8.12 -3.65
N PHE A 225 -6.50 8.07 -2.44
CA PHE A 225 -5.59 9.08 -1.93
C PHE A 225 -4.15 8.61 -2.07
N VAL A 226 -3.30 9.46 -2.59
CA VAL A 226 -1.87 9.21 -2.76
C VAL A 226 -1.10 10.27 -1.98
N THR A 227 -0.15 9.85 -1.18
CA THR A 227 0.76 10.77 -0.50
C THR A 227 2.19 10.43 -0.83
N HIS A 228 2.94 11.43 -1.29
CA HIS A 228 4.37 11.32 -1.48
C HIS A 228 5.12 12.26 -0.52
N PHE A 229 6.29 11.80 -0.12
CA PHE A 229 7.25 12.58 0.63
C PHE A 229 8.31 13.17 -0.31
N ASN A 230 9.00 14.20 0.13
CA ASN A 230 10.04 14.82 -0.68
C ASN A 230 11.07 13.81 -1.21
N ILE A 231 11.50 12.91 -0.33
CA ILE A 231 12.52 11.89 -0.68
C ILE A 231 11.98 10.83 -1.67
N ASP A 232 10.68 10.62 -1.77
CA ASP A 232 10.10 9.65 -2.71
C ASP A 232 10.34 10.06 -4.16
N TYR A 233 10.46 11.35 -4.42
CA TYR A 233 10.82 11.87 -5.74
C TYR A 233 12.28 11.56 -6.09
N MET A 234 13.17 11.66 -5.13
CA MET A 234 14.61 11.44 -5.34
C MET A 234 14.97 9.95 -5.35
N GLY A 235 14.46 9.19 -4.37
CA GLY A 235 14.77 7.77 -4.20
C GLY A 235 13.82 6.82 -4.93
N GLY A 236 12.53 7.19 -5.02
CA GLY A 236 11.48 6.33 -5.53
C GLY A 236 10.89 6.76 -6.88
N ARG A 237 11.40 7.84 -7.49
CA ARG A 237 10.94 8.39 -8.78
C ARG A 237 9.44 8.70 -8.80
N ALA A 238 8.93 9.29 -7.71
CA ALA A 238 7.51 9.55 -7.56
C ALA A 238 6.91 10.38 -8.70
N SER A 239 7.70 11.19 -9.41
CA SER A 239 7.25 11.90 -10.60
C SER A 239 6.57 11.00 -11.64
N LEU A 240 7.05 9.75 -11.78
CA LEU A 240 6.50 8.78 -12.74
C LEU A 240 5.11 8.24 -12.36
N THR A 241 4.56 8.64 -11.22
CA THR A 241 3.16 8.37 -10.87
C THR A 241 2.19 9.36 -11.48
N ARG A 242 2.69 10.51 -11.92
CA ARG A 242 1.89 11.61 -12.47
C ARG A 242 2.40 12.16 -13.79
N THR A 243 3.61 11.80 -14.21
CA THR A 243 4.17 12.20 -15.52
C THR A 243 4.42 10.99 -16.38
N GLY A 244 4.45 11.14 -17.71
CA GLY A 244 4.92 10.08 -18.60
C GLY A 244 6.44 9.88 -18.50
N ALA A 245 6.97 8.82 -19.08
CA ALA A 245 8.40 8.46 -19.03
C ALA A 245 9.34 9.58 -19.51
N HIS A 246 8.90 10.32 -20.51
CA HIS A 246 9.64 11.47 -21.05
C HIS A 246 8.99 12.80 -20.67
N GLY A 247 7.99 12.75 -19.78
CA GLY A 247 7.16 13.90 -19.43
C GLY A 247 7.87 14.88 -18.52
N VAL A 248 7.84 16.14 -18.91
CA VAL A 248 8.18 17.28 -18.06
C VAL A 248 6.91 17.99 -17.59
N VAL A 249 5.75 17.46 -17.97
CA VAL A 249 4.44 18.05 -17.67
C VAL A 249 3.61 17.02 -16.92
N ASP A 250 2.94 17.46 -15.86
CA ASP A 250 1.99 16.63 -15.12
C ASP A 250 0.82 16.22 -16.00
N LEU A 251 0.48 14.94 -15.94
CA LEU A 251 -0.73 14.39 -16.54
C LEU A 251 -1.92 14.75 -15.65
N ALA A 252 -3.10 14.92 -16.26
CA ALA A 252 -4.32 15.08 -15.50
C ALA A 252 -4.56 13.84 -14.61
N LEU A 253 -4.80 14.07 -13.32
CA LEU A 253 -5.20 13.01 -12.42
C LEU A 253 -6.68 12.63 -12.69
N PRO A 254 -7.00 11.33 -12.64
CA PRO A 254 -8.40 10.90 -12.73
C PRO A 254 -9.26 11.49 -11.61
N ASP A 255 -10.54 11.70 -11.87
CA ASP A 255 -11.49 12.29 -10.90
C ASP A 255 -11.60 11.49 -9.59
N THR A 256 -11.29 10.20 -9.63
CA THR A 256 -11.30 9.31 -8.47
C THR A 256 -9.96 9.28 -7.72
N VAL A 257 -9.00 10.11 -8.10
CA VAL A 257 -7.67 10.16 -7.48
C VAL A 257 -7.39 11.55 -6.92
N ARG A 258 -6.88 11.61 -5.70
CA ARG A 258 -6.31 12.82 -5.10
C ARG A 258 -4.88 12.53 -4.66
N MET A 259 -3.98 13.43 -4.97
CA MET A 259 -2.56 13.28 -4.64
C MET A 259 -2.09 14.50 -3.83
N TYR A 260 -1.40 14.22 -2.73
CA TYR A 260 -0.89 15.24 -1.83
C TYR A 260 0.59 14.99 -1.56
N ASP A 261 1.39 15.96 -1.91
CA ASP A 261 2.82 15.93 -1.65
C ASP A 261 3.14 16.67 -0.35
N ILE A 262 4.00 16.09 0.48
CA ILE A 262 4.44 16.71 1.72
C ILE A 262 5.89 17.17 1.55
N ALA A 263 6.07 18.46 1.29
CA ALA A 263 7.37 19.06 1.07
C ALA A 263 8.25 18.98 2.33
N GLY A 264 9.57 18.88 2.15
CA GLY A 264 10.53 18.84 3.25
C GLY A 264 10.46 17.61 4.14
N SER A 265 9.68 16.61 3.75
CA SER A 265 9.44 15.41 4.55
C SER A 265 10.38 14.27 4.18
N ALA A 266 10.82 13.53 5.21
CA ALA A 266 11.53 12.28 5.04
C ALA A 266 10.56 11.12 4.84
N HIS A 267 11.02 10.05 4.18
CA HIS A 267 10.25 8.82 3.99
C HIS A 267 9.86 8.18 5.31
N LEU A 268 10.76 8.19 6.29
CA LEU A 268 10.53 7.69 7.63
C LEU A 268 10.73 8.84 8.62
N ASN A 269 9.73 9.07 9.47
CA ASN A 269 9.82 10.06 10.54
C ASN A 269 10.14 9.37 11.88
N MET A 270 11.27 8.68 11.92
CA MET A 270 11.73 8.04 13.16
C MET A 270 12.93 8.80 13.71
N ARG A 271 12.79 9.35 14.92
CA ARG A 271 13.88 10.04 15.65
C ARG A 271 15.18 9.24 15.74
N GLU A 272 15.10 7.93 15.60
CA GLU A 272 16.27 7.03 15.71
C GLU A 272 17.00 6.85 14.39
N GLN A 273 16.46 7.32 13.28
CA GLN A 273 17.09 7.17 11.95
C GLN A 273 18.20 8.19 11.66
N TYR A 274 18.34 9.25 12.48
CA TYR A 274 19.51 10.13 12.36
C TYR A 274 20.85 9.39 12.50
N LYS A 275 20.84 8.18 13.08
CA LYS A 275 22.03 7.31 13.17
C LYS A 275 22.40 6.62 11.86
N LEU A 276 21.52 6.68 10.85
CA LEU A 276 21.72 6.05 9.54
C LEU A 276 22.19 7.05 8.48
N CYS A 277 22.14 8.33 8.77
CA CYS A 277 22.48 9.40 7.85
C CYS A 277 23.60 10.27 8.43
N GLU A 278 24.49 10.76 7.60
CA GLU A 278 25.54 11.72 7.98
C GLU A 278 24.96 13.08 8.41
N SER A 279 23.78 13.43 7.87
CA SER A 279 23.10 14.68 8.17
C SER A 279 21.73 14.42 8.81
N MET A 280 21.28 15.35 9.65
CA MET A 280 19.92 15.32 10.17
C MET A 280 18.91 15.49 9.02
N HIS A 281 17.97 14.58 8.91
CA HIS A 281 16.82 14.75 8.01
C HIS A 281 15.67 15.45 8.71
N GLY A 282 14.76 16.01 7.92
CA GLY A 282 13.59 16.71 8.42
C GLY A 282 12.76 15.85 9.38
N GLN A 283 12.37 16.42 10.50
CA GLN A 283 11.54 15.75 11.53
C GLN A 283 10.09 16.21 11.46
N LEU A 284 9.61 16.54 10.25
CA LEU A 284 8.23 16.93 10.06
C LEU A 284 7.29 15.77 10.45
N ASP A 285 6.38 16.02 11.38
CA ASP A 285 5.32 15.07 11.67
C ASP A 285 4.24 15.14 10.59
N TRP A 286 4.18 14.11 9.76
CA TRP A 286 3.19 14.00 8.69
C TRP A 286 1.98 13.15 9.05
N SER A 287 1.83 12.72 10.33
CA SER A 287 0.63 11.98 10.79
C SER A 287 -0.66 12.80 10.72
N PRO A 288 -0.68 14.11 11.11
CA PRO A 288 -1.90 14.90 11.01
C PRO A 288 -2.47 14.98 9.59
N PRO A 289 -1.70 15.31 8.54
CA PRO A 289 -2.23 15.28 7.18
C PRO A 289 -2.72 13.89 6.75
N LEU A 290 -2.05 12.79 7.12
CA LEU A 290 -2.53 11.45 6.79
C LEU A 290 -3.86 11.12 7.47
N ARG A 291 -4.05 11.55 8.72
CA ARG A 291 -5.33 11.42 9.44
C ARG A 291 -6.45 12.21 8.75
N ALA A 292 -6.18 13.44 8.37
CA ALA A 292 -7.14 14.27 7.64
C ALA A 292 -7.52 13.64 6.29
N GLN A 293 -6.55 13.08 5.58
CA GLN A 293 -6.79 12.38 4.32
C GLN A 293 -7.67 11.13 4.50
N LEU A 294 -7.47 10.36 5.59
CA LEU A 294 -8.31 9.20 5.86
C LEU A 294 -9.76 9.60 6.14
N VAL A 295 -9.98 10.66 6.91
CA VAL A 295 -11.32 11.21 7.13
C VAL A 295 -11.95 11.68 5.83
N ALA A 296 -11.21 12.42 5.01
CA ALA A 296 -11.70 12.89 3.73
C ALA A 296 -11.98 11.73 2.75
N LEU A 297 -11.21 10.64 2.80
CA LEU A 297 -11.49 9.43 2.02
C LEU A 297 -12.81 8.78 2.43
N ASP A 298 -13.07 8.69 3.75
CA ASP A 298 -14.33 8.15 4.25
C ASP A 298 -15.51 9.01 3.80
N GLN A 299 -15.44 10.33 3.95
CA GLN A 299 -16.46 11.26 3.49
C GLN A 299 -16.67 11.19 1.97
N TRP A 300 -15.60 11.02 1.21
CA TRP A 300 -15.70 10.91 -0.24
C TRP A 300 -16.38 9.63 -0.69
N VAL A 301 -16.09 8.51 -0.05
CA VAL A 301 -16.73 7.22 -0.37
C VAL A 301 -18.14 7.12 0.19
N ALA A 302 -18.34 7.51 1.46
CA ALA A 302 -19.61 7.33 2.15
C ALA A 302 -20.67 8.37 1.74
N ASP A 303 -20.25 9.63 1.67
CA ASP A 303 -21.15 10.78 1.55
C ASP A 303 -21.05 11.46 0.18
N GLN A 304 -20.14 10.99 -0.70
CA GLN A 304 -19.80 11.61 -1.99
C GLN A 304 -19.32 13.05 -1.86
N LEU A 305 -18.83 13.42 -0.67
CA LEU A 305 -18.24 14.73 -0.42
C LEU A 305 -16.85 14.79 -1.04
N GLU A 306 -16.72 15.61 -2.06
CA GLU A 306 -15.46 15.74 -2.78
C GLU A 306 -14.37 16.35 -1.88
N PRO A 307 -13.19 15.70 -1.78
CA PRO A 307 -12.10 16.23 -0.98
C PRO A 307 -11.44 17.44 -1.62
N PRO A 308 -10.62 18.20 -0.87
CA PRO A 308 -9.85 19.30 -1.44
C PRO A 308 -9.08 18.88 -2.69
N PRO A 309 -8.80 19.81 -3.61
CA PRO A 309 -7.98 19.52 -4.78
C PRO A 309 -6.61 18.94 -4.41
N SER A 310 -6.03 18.15 -5.31
CA SER A 310 -4.66 17.66 -5.16
C SER A 310 -3.67 18.79 -4.92
N CYS A 311 -2.71 18.59 -4.04
CA CYS A 311 -1.65 19.54 -3.74
C CYS A 311 -0.31 18.92 -4.11
N LEU A 312 0.25 19.36 -5.23
CA LEU A 312 1.43 18.77 -5.85
C LEU A 312 2.62 19.73 -5.73
N MET A 313 3.78 19.17 -5.40
CA MET A 313 5.03 19.93 -5.44
C MET A 313 5.38 20.29 -6.90
N PRO A 314 5.80 21.53 -7.19
CA PRO A 314 6.41 21.85 -8.47
C PRO A 314 7.63 20.99 -8.73
N LEU A 315 7.81 20.54 -9.96
CA LEU A 315 8.91 19.65 -10.33
C LEU A 315 9.83 20.32 -11.34
N ARG A 316 11.10 19.93 -11.31
CA ARG A 316 12.13 20.22 -12.31
C ARG A 316 12.91 18.96 -12.65
N PRO A 317 13.63 18.92 -13.78
CA PRO A 317 14.55 17.82 -14.05
C PRO A 317 15.60 17.64 -12.93
N ALA A 318 15.87 16.40 -12.58
CA ALA A 318 16.92 16.07 -11.62
C ALA A 318 18.29 16.40 -12.19
N ARG A 319 19.19 16.93 -11.37
CA ARG A 319 20.61 17.05 -11.69
C ARG A 319 21.30 15.71 -11.44
N ALA A 320 22.44 15.48 -12.09
CA ALA A 320 23.19 14.23 -11.97
C ALA A 320 23.63 13.92 -10.52
N ASP A 321 23.89 14.95 -9.72
CA ASP A 321 24.32 14.86 -8.32
C ASP A 321 23.18 14.66 -7.32
N GLU A 322 21.93 14.81 -7.75
CA GLU A 322 20.74 14.64 -6.91
C GLU A 322 20.18 13.22 -6.94
N MET A 323 20.73 12.35 -7.73
CA MET A 323 20.19 11.01 -7.98
C MET A 323 20.72 10.01 -6.96
N VAL A 324 19.94 9.74 -5.94
CA VAL A 324 20.34 8.91 -4.79
C VAL A 324 20.35 7.41 -5.10
N TYR A 325 19.49 6.90 -5.96
CA TYR A 325 19.40 5.46 -6.24
C TYR A 325 19.30 5.17 -7.73
N GLY A 326 20.38 5.40 -8.48
CA GLY A 326 20.57 4.83 -9.82
C GLY A 326 19.38 4.88 -10.77
N ALA A 327 18.47 5.84 -10.61
CA ALA A 327 17.29 5.98 -11.45
C ALA A 327 17.61 5.95 -12.96
N PRO A 328 18.74 6.52 -13.45
CA PRO A 328 19.13 6.39 -14.84
C PRO A 328 19.50 4.98 -15.27
N ARG A 329 19.88 4.11 -14.34
CA ARG A 329 20.25 2.73 -14.68
C ARG A 329 19.09 1.90 -15.17
N TYR A 330 17.87 2.26 -14.77
CA TYR A 330 16.72 1.38 -14.88
C TYR A 330 15.71 1.85 -15.92
N LEU A 331 15.66 3.15 -16.13
CA LEU A 331 14.93 3.77 -17.21
C LEU A 331 15.82 4.84 -17.85
N PRO A 332 16.84 4.44 -18.62
CA PRO A 332 17.82 5.38 -19.16
C PRO A 332 17.18 6.45 -20.06
N GLU A 333 16.00 6.18 -20.57
CA GLU A 333 15.23 7.10 -21.42
C GLU A 333 14.21 7.93 -20.63
N ALA A 334 13.99 7.62 -19.32
CA ALA A 334 13.01 8.33 -18.52
C ALA A 334 13.62 9.61 -17.93
N THR A 335 12.92 10.71 -18.08
CA THR A 335 13.24 11.96 -17.39
C THR A 335 12.76 11.87 -15.95
N VAL A 336 13.69 11.89 -14.99
CA VAL A 336 13.36 11.94 -13.57
C VAL A 336 13.20 13.39 -13.14
N LEU A 337 12.05 13.70 -12.56
CA LEU A 337 11.76 15.01 -12.02
C LEU A 337 11.82 14.96 -10.48
N VAL A 338 12.38 16.00 -9.90
CA VAL A 338 12.49 16.21 -8.45
C VAL A 338 11.78 17.50 -8.05
N PRO A 339 11.40 17.63 -6.77
CA PRO A 339 10.81 18.87 -6.29
C PRO A 339 11.68 20.09 -6.57
N GLN A 340 11.06 21.15 -7.04
CA GLN A 340 11.69 22.44 -7.15
C GLN A 340 11.86 22.99 -5.75
N THR A 341 13.08 23.00 -5.25
CA THR A 341 13.43 23.76 -4.04
C THR A 341 13.77 25.16 -4.48
N ASP A 342 13.03 26.13 -4.03
CA ASP A 342 13.43 27.52 -4.20
C ASP A 342 14.77 27.71 -3.49
N ALA A 343 15.74 28.22 -4.23
CA ALA A 343 17.08 28.50 -3.74
C ALA A 343 17.07 29.68 -2.75
#